data_5b4772f74f7c8510597e6ac1e7f7b569
#
_entry.id   5b4772f74f7c8510597e6ac1e7f7b569
#
_cell.length_a   1.000
_cell.length_b   1.000
_cell.length_c   1.000
_cell.angle_alpha   90.00
_cell.angle_beta   90.00
_cell.angle_gamma   90.00
#
_symmetry.space_group_name_H-M   'P 1'
#
loop_
_entity.id
_entity.type
_entity.pdbx_description
1 polymer ?
#
loop_
_entity_poly.entity_id
_entity_poly.type
_entity_poly.pdbx_seq_one_letter_code
_entity_poly.pdbx_strand_id
1 'polypeptide(L)'
;MPTFLITGSNRGIGLELCRQIHERGDKVIATCRKASKELRDLGVRIEENIEISSDESITNLCKKLSGINLDCLIHNAGIHEFNSFENLDKKSILRQFEVNALSPICMTQSLKHLLKRSSKVAFITSRMGSIEDITSGSA
;
A
#
# COMPACT_ATOMS: atom_id res chain seq x y z
N MET A 1 -7.12 -19.05 -8.69
CA MET A 1 -6.75 -17.64 -8.98
C MET A 1 -6.41 -16.93 -7.68
N PRO A 2 -5.16 -16.59 -7.47
CA PRO A 2 -4.77 -15.78 -6.31
C PRO A 2 -5.45 -14.41 -6.29
N THR A 3 -5.72 -13.93 -5.10
CA THR A 3 -6.30 -12.61 -4.88
C THR A 3 -5.28 -11.71 -4.19
N PHE A 4 -4.99 -10.59 -4.82
CA PHE A 4 -4.03 -9.58 -4.36
C PHE A 4 -4.75 -8.33 -3.90
N LEU A 5 -4.39 -7.81 -2.73
CA LEU A 5 -4.77 -6.48 -2.28
C LEU A 5 -3.54 -5.58 -2.37
N ILE A 6 -3.65 -4.46 -3.07
CA ILE A 6 -2.53 -3.56 -3.32
C ILE A 6 -2.91 -2.16 -2.87
N THR A 7 -2.11 -1.58 -1.98
CA THR A 7 -2.29 -0.19 -1.56
C THR A 7 -1.51 0.76 -2.45
N GLY A 8 -1.94 2.02 -2.51
CA GLY A 8 -1.27 3.01 -3.34
C GLY A 8 -1.35 2.70 -4.83
N SER A 9 -2.50 2.21 -5.29
CA SER A 9 -2.68 1.64 -6.64
C SER A 9 -2.90 2.69 -7.73
N ASN A 10 -3.00 3.95 -7.37
CA ASN A 10 -3.51 4.99 -8.25
C ASN A 10 -2.51 5.43 -9.33
N ARG A 11 -1.24 5.22 -9.10
CA ARG A 11 -0.13 5.64 -9.96
C ARG A 11 1.13 4.83 -9.68
N GLY A 12 2.15 5.06 -10.49
CA GLY A 12 3.50 4.54 -10.27
C GLY A 12 3.56 3.02 -10.12
N ILE A 13 4.35 2.56 -9.17
CA ILE A 13 4.59 1.13 -8.93
C ILE A 13 3.30 0.38 -8.60
N GLY A 14 2.44 0.95 -7.76
CA GLY A 14 1.17 0.32 -7.39
C GLY A 14 0.25 0.08 -8.57
N LEU A 15 0.11 1.06 -9.45
CA LEU A 15 -0.68 0.94 -10.68
C LEU A 15 -0.09 -0.13 -11.62
N GLU A 16 1.22 -0.15 -11.80
CA GLU A 16 1.90 -1.12 -12.65
C GLU A 16 1.79 -2.54 -12.09
N LEU A 17 1.87 -2.71 -10.78
CA LEU A 17 1.60 -4.00 -10.14
C LEU A 17 0.17 -4.48 -10.41
N CYS A 18 -0.81 -3.59 -10.27
CA CYS A 18 -2.20 -3.92 -10.60
C CYS A 18 -2.35 -4.39 -12.04
N ARG A 19 -1.73 -3.68 -12.98
CA ARG A 19 -1.75 -4.02 -14.40
C ARG A 19 -1.16 -5.40 -14.66
N GLN A 20 0.05 -5.65 -14.22
CA GLN A 20 0.76 -6.91 -14.48
C GLN A 20 0.07 -8.11 -13.83
N ILE A 21 -0.37 -7.97 -12.60
CA ILE A 21 -1.07 -9.05 -11.88
C ILE A 21 -2.41 -9.35 -12.56
N HIS A 22 -3.15 -8.31 -12.96
CA HIS A 22 -4.40 -8.48 -13.69
C HIS A 22 -4.20 -9.14 -15.05
N GLU A 23 -3.21 -8.72 -15.83
CA GLU A 23 -2.88 -9.32 -17.13
C GLU A 23 -2.47 -10.78 -17.00
N ARG A 24 -1.89 -11.16 -15.89
CA ARG A 24 -1.55 -12.55 -15.59
C ARG A 24 -2.78 -13.43 -15.30
N GLY A 25 -3.93 -12.82 -15.10
CA GLY A 25 -5.19 -13.50 -14.81
C GLY A 25 -5.53 -13.64 -13.33
N ASP A 26 -4.74 -13.05 -12.45
CA ASP A 26 -5.02 -13.04 -11.02
C ASP A 26 -6.02 -11.93 -10.64
N LYS A 27 -6.68 -12.11 -9.51
CA LYS A 27 -7.62 -11.12 -8.99
C LYS A 27 -6.89 -9.99 -8.28
N VAL A 28 -7.26 -8.76 -8.61
CA VAL A 28 -6.70 -7.55 -7.99
C VAL A 28 -7.79 -6.78 -7.28
N ILE A 29 -7.51 -6.41 -6.05
CA ILE A 29 -8.26 -5.41 -5.29
C ILE A 29 -7.31 -4.23 -5.08
N ALA A 30 -7.57 -3.15 -5.78
CA ALA A 30 -6.78 -1.93 -5.71
C ALA A 30 -7.38 -0.98 -4.68
N THR A 31 -6.57 -0.44 -3.78
CA THR A 31 -7.03 0.60 -2.86
C THR A 31 -6.38 1.94 -3.15
N CYS A 32 -7.15 3.00 -3.04
CA CYS A 32 -6.70 4.37 -3.27
C CYS A 32 -7.65 5.37 -2.59
N ARG A 33 -7.25 6.62 -2.54
CA ARG A 33 -8.14 7.70 -2.07
C ARG A 33 -9.17 8.04 -3.14
N LYS A 34 -8.73 8.30 -4.35
CA LYS A 34 -9.57 8.55 -5.52
C LYS A 34 -8.92 7.92 -6.74
N ALA A 35 -9.65 7.04 -7.42
CA ALA A 35 -9.10 6.30 -8.55
C ALA A 35 -8.75 7.22 -9.72
N SER A 36 -7.56 7.02 -10.30
CA SER A 36 -7.17 7.63 -11.56
C SER A 36 -7.91 6.99 -12.73
N LYS A 37 -7.93 7.71 -13.86
CA LYS A 37 -8.48 7.14 -15.09
C LYS A 37 -7.76 5.85 -15.49
N GLU A 38 -6.44 5.85 -15.38
CA GLU A 38 -5.59 4.72 -15.71
C GLU A 38 -5.94 3.49 -14.86
N LEU A 39 -6.19 3.67 -13.57
CA LEU A 39 -6.59 2.57 -12.70
C LEU A 39 -7.99 2.04 -13.06
N ARG A 40 -8.94 2.94 -13.34
CA ARG A 40 -10.28 2.55 -13.76
C ARG A 40 -10.27 1.77 -15.08
N ASP A 41 -9.43 2.18 -16.01
CA ASP A 41 -9.32 1.55 -17.33
C ASP A 41 -8.79 0.11 -17.27
N LEU A 42 -8.14 -0.29 -16.16
CA LEU A 42 -7.69 -1.68 -15.98
C LEU A 42 -8.84 -2.67 -15.78
N GLY A 43 -9.98 -2.23 -15.28
CA GLY A 43 -11.12 -3.12 -15.01
C GLY A 43 -10.97 -3.99 -13.77
N VAL A 44 -10.03 -3.67 -12.86
CA VAL A 44 -9.87 -4.36 -11.58
C VAL A 44 -10.87 -3.84 -10.54
N ARG A 45 -11.08 -4.62 -9.48
CA ARG A 45 -11.87 -4.14 -8.34
C ARG A 45 -11.12 -2.99 -7.66
N ILE A 46 -11.81 -1.88 -7.44
CA ILE A 46 -11.26 -0.68 -6.81
C ILE A 46 -12.05 -0.36 -5.55
N GLU A 47 -11.34 -0.16 -4.45
CA GLU A 47 -11.89 0.37 -3.21
C GLU A 47 -11.35 1.78 -3.02
N GLU A 48 -12.21 2.76 -3.23
CA GLU A 48 -11.87 4.19 -3.05
C GLU A 48 -12.09 4.67 -1.61
N ASN A 49 -11.66 5.88 -1.32
CA ASN A 49 -11.76 6.52 -0.01
C ASN A 49 -11.00 5.76 1.07
N ILE A 50 -9.93 5.11 0.70
CA ILE A 50 -9.07 4.41 1.63
C ILE A 50 -7.85 5.28 1.94
N GLU A 51 -7.85 5.82 3.16
CA GLU A 51 -6.69 6.47 3.76
C GLU A 51 -6.05 5.49 4.72
N ILE A 52 -4.84 5.01 4.39
CA ILE A 52 -4.20 3.92 5.15
C ILE A 52 -3.85 4.29 6.59
N SER A 53 -3.70 5.57 6.89
CA SER A 53 -3.46 6.07 8.26
C SER A 53 -4.75 6.30 9.06
N SER A 54 -5.91 6.06 8.47
CA SER A 54 -7.21 6.24 9.12
C SER A 54 -7.78 4.90 9.57
N ASP A 55 -7.95 4.74 10.87
CA ASP A 55 -8.57 3.52 11.44
C ASP A 55 -9.98 3.30 10.91
N GLU A 56 -10.75 4.37 10.72
CA GLU A 56 -12.10 4.30 10.15
C GLU A 56 -12.07 3.77 8.71
N SER A 57 -11.17 4.29 7.87
CA SER A 57 -11.00 3.81 6.49
C SER A 57 -10.69 2.32 6.46
N ILE A 58 -9.79 1.86 7.32
CA ILE A 58 -9.38 0.45 7.35
C ILE A 58 -10.52 -0.42 7.88
N THR A 59 -11.27 0.03 8.88
CA THR A 59 -12.45 -0.67 9.39
C THR A 59 -13.50 -0.82 8.28
N ASN A 60 -13.75 0.23 7.51
CA ASN A 60 -14.68 0.20 6.39
C ASN A 60 -14.20 -0.75 5.29
N LEU A 61 -12.91 -0.74 4.98
CA LEU A 61 -12.32 -1.68 4.02
C LEU A 61 -12.49 -3.12 4.49
N CYS A 62 -12.23 -3.42 5.75
CA CYS A 62 -12.44 -4.76 6.31
C CYS A 62 -13.87 -5.26 6.12
N LYS A 63 -14.86 -4.39 6.34
CA LYS A 63 -16.27 -4.72 6.11
C LYS A 63 -16.55 -5.05 4.65
N LYS A 64 -16.04 -4.25 3.72
CA LYS A 64 -16.21 -4.45 2.28
C LYS A 64 -15.55 -5.73 1.78
N LEU A 65 -14.48 -6.16 2.41
CA LEU A 65 -13.72 -7.36 2.05
C LEU A 65 -14.16 -8.60 2.82
N SER A 66 -15.25 -8.53 3.59
CA SER A 66 -15.76 -9.65 4.38
C SER A 66 -15.96 -10.89 3.51
N GLY A 67 -15.46 -12.02 3.95
CA GLY A 67 -15.57 -13.29 3.24
C GLY A 67 -14.54 -13.50 2.13
N ILE A 68 -13.71 -12.52 1.84
CA ILE A 68 -12.64 -12.65 0.84
C ILE A 68 -11.41 -13.25 1.48
N ASN A 69 -10.78 -14.21 0.79
CA ASN A 69 -9.48 -14.71 1.16
C ASN A 69 -8.40 -14.01 0.33
N LEU A 70 -7.47 -13.36 1.02
CA LEU A 70 -6.33 -12.72 0.38
C LEU A 70 -5.16 -13.69 0.32
N ASP A 71 -4.61 -13.87 -0.87
CA ASP A 71 -3.39 -14.66 -1.07
C ASP A 71 -2.14 -13.80 -0.92
N CYS A 72 -2.27 -12.51 -1.24
CA CYS A 72 -1.17 -11.57 -1.07
C CYS A 72 -1.69 -10.17 -0.70
N LEU A 73 -1.06 -9.58 0.29
CA LEU A 73 -1.26 -8.19 0.68
C LEU A 73 0.02 -7.42 0.37
N ILE A 74 -0.06 -6.44 -0.53
CA ILE A 74 1.08 -5.62 -0.93
C ILE A 74 0.92 -4.20 -0.41
N HIS A 75 1.74 -3.85 0.55
CA HIS A 75 1.85 -2.49 1.08
C HIS A 75 2.78 -1.68 0.18
N ASN A 76 2.19 -0.92 -0.75
CA ASN A 76 2.90 -0.04 -1.65
C ASN A 76 2.66 1.43 -1.35
N ALA A 77 1.55 1.79 -0.71
CA ALA A 77 1.27 3.17 -0.37
C ALA A 77 2.37 3.76 0.52
N GLY A 78 2.77 4.96 0.21
CA GLY A 78 3.79 5.66 0.97
C GLY A 78 3.85 7.13 0.56
N ILE A 79 4.46 7.93 1.40
CA ILE A 79 4.71 9.34 1.12
C ILE A 79 6.20 9.63 1.32
N HIS A 80 6.68 10.60 0.59
CA HIS A 80 8.02 11.16 0.76
C HIS A 80 7.92 12.68 0.79
N GLU A 81 8.39 13.27 1.87
CA GLU A 81 8.47 14.70 2.05
C GLU A 81 9.90 15.07 2.40
N PHE A 82 10.44 16.08 1.72
CA PHE A 82 11.82 16.48 1.91
C PHE A 82 12.04 17.16 3.27
N ASN A 83 13.07 16.73 3.97
CA ASN A 83 13.59 17.37 5.17
C ASN A 83 15.11 17.42 5.08
N SER A 84 15.71 18.53 5.48
CA SER A 84 17.14 18.64 5.66
C SER A 84 17.46 18.82 7.15
N PHE A 85 18.71 18.58 7.52
CA PHE A 85 19.14 18.78 8.91
C PHE A 85 18.94 20.24 9.37
N GLU A 86 19.09 21.19 8.47
CA GLU A 86 18.89 22.63 8.72
C GLU A 86 17.41 23.01 8.80
N ASN A 87 16.54 22.25 8.12
CA ASN A 87 15.11 22.52 8.03
C ASN A 87 14.31 21.25 8.34
N LEU A 88 14.27 20.88 9.60
CA LEU A 88 13.48 19.76 10.09
C LEU A 88 12.04 20.17 10.39
N ASP A 89 11.10 19.51 9.76
CA ASP A 89 9.67 19.59 10.10
C ASP A 89 9.26 18.30 10.83
N LYS A 90 9.11 18.41 12.14
CA LYS A 90 8.72 17.27 12.98
C LYS A 90 7.38 16.65 12.56
N LYS A 91 6.42 17.47 12.19
CA LYS A 91 5.09 17.00 11.76
C LYS A 91 5.21 16.19 10.46
N SER A 92 6.01 16.65 9.52
CA SER A 92 6.30 15.94 8.28
C SER A 92 6.97 14.58 8.56
N ILE A 93 7.97 14.55 9.42
CA ILE A 93 8.69 13.32 9.79
C ILE A 93 7.74 12.32 10.46
N LEU A 94 6.92 12.78 11.41
CA LEU A 94 5.94 11.92 12.07
C LEU A 94 4.89 11.39 11.10
N ARG A 95 4.42 12.21 10.18
CA ARG A 95 3.47 11.80 9.15
C ARG A 95 4.06 10.74 8.22
N GLN A 96 5.31 10.91 7.80
CA GLN A 96 6.01 9.92 6.98
C GLN A 96 6.18 8.59 7.72
N PHE A 97 6.55 8.63 8.99
CA PHE A 97 6.62 7.43 9.82
C PHE A 97 5.25 6.76 9.94
N GLU A 98 4.21 7.52 10.22
CA GLU A 98 2.86 7.00 10.36
C GLU A 98 2.39 6.31 9.08
N VAL A 99 2.52 6.96 7.94
CA VAL A 99 2.04 6.41 6.66
C VAL A 99 2.91 5.25 6.18
N ASN A 100 4.23 5.39 6.27
CA ASN A 100 5.15 4.45 5.64
C ASN A 100 5.50 3.23 6.51
N ALA A 101 5.42 3.36 7.83
CA ALA A 101 5.82 2.30 8.75
C ALA A 101 4.67 1.80 9.63
N LEU A 102 4.01 2.69 10.35
CA LEU A 102 2.98 2.32 11.31
C LEU A 102 1.71 1.80 10.64
N SER A 103 1.21 2.51 9.62
CA SER A 103 -0.04 2.16 8.95
C SER A 103 -0.01 0.78 8.28
N PRO A 104 1.07 0.37 7.59
CA PRO A 104 1.16 -0.99 7.06
C PRO A 104 1.03 -2.08 8.12
N ILE A 105 1.64 -1.90 9.29
CA ILE A 105 1.55 -2.86 10.40
C ILE A 105 0.11 -2.93 10.90
N CYS A 106 -0.50 -1.78 11.18
CA CYS A 106 -1.88 -1.71 11.68
C CYS A 106 -2.88 -2.27 10.68
N MET A 107 -2.70 -1.98 9.40
CA MET A 107 -3.54 -2.51 8.33
C MET A 107 -3.42 -4.04 8.23
N THR A 108 -2.21 -4.56 8.30
CA THR A 108 -1.97 -6.01 8.30
C THR A 108 -2.70 -6.68 9.46
N GLN A 109 -2.60 -6.10 10.66
CA GLN A 109 -3.32 -6.59 11.83
C GLN A 109 -4.83 -6.59 11.59
N SER A 110 -5.39 -5.51 11.06
CA SER A 110 -6.82 -5.38 10.82
C SER A 110 -7.34 -6.36 9.76
N LEU A 111 -6.52 -6.69 8.77
CA LEU A 111 -6.85 -7.61 7.69
C LEU A 111 -6.44 -9.06 7.97
N LYS A 112 -5.87 -9.34 9.13
CA LYS A 112 -5.34 -10.66 9.49
C LYS A 112 -6.33 -11.78 9.26
N HIS A 113 -7.60 -11.56 9.56
CA HIS A 113 -8.66 -12.57 9.41
C HIS A 113 -8.95 -12.94 7.93
N LEU A 114 -8.49 -12.15 6.97
CA LEU A 114 -8.60 -12.44 5.53
C LEU A 114 -7.37 -13.18 4.99
N LEU A 115 -6.31 -13.30 5.79
CA LEU A 115 -5.07 -13.95 5.41
C LEU A 115 -5.09 -15.41 5.86
N LYS A 116 -4.65 -16.30 4.97
CA LYS A 116 -4.44 -17.73 5.26
C LYS A 116 -3.00 -17.95 5.71
N ARG A 117 -2.73 -19.16 6.20
CA ARG A 117 -1.35 -19.56 6.57
C ARG A 117 -0.36 -19.45 5.41
N SER A 118 -0.82 -19.69 4.18
CA SER A 118 -0.01 -19.61 2.96
C SER A 118 0.05 -18.21 2.35
N SER A 119 -0.70 -17.25 2.89
CA SER A 119 -0.73 -15.89 2.36
C SER A 119 0.60 -15.19 2.57
N LYS A 120 0.91 -14.28 1.66
CA LYS A 120 2.11 -13.46 1.70
C LYS A 120 1.75 -12.01 2.03
N VAL A 121 2.61 -11.35 2.80
CA VAL A 121 2.53 -9.92 3.03
C VAL A 121 3.83 -9.30 2.54
N ALA A 122 3.73 -8.39 1.59
CA ALA A 122 4.88 -7.71 1.02
C ALA A 122 4.86 -6.22 1.37
N PHE A 123 6.01 -5.69 1.72
CA PHE A 123 6.21 -4.27 1.98
C PHE A 123 7.16 -3.72 0.92
N ILE A 124 6.69 -2.80 0.11
CA ILE A 124 7.53 -2.13 -0.88
C ILE A 124 8.32 -1.04 -0.15
N THR A 125 9.61 -1.21 -0.13
CA THR A 125 10.54 -0.26 0.50
C THR A 125 11.49 0.31 -0.55
N SER A 126 12.42 1.14 -0.12
CA SER A 126 13.42 1.75 -0.98
C SER A 126 14.81 1.21 -0.64
N ARG A 127 15.68 1.13 -1.65
CA ARG A 127 17.11 0.86 -1.42
C ARG A 127 17.77 1.92 -0.53
N MET A 128 17.17 3.11 -0.41
CA MET A 128 17.63 4.15 0.51
C MET A 128 17.56 3.72 1.98
N GLY A 129 16.73 2.72 2.30
CA GLY A 129 16.65 2.10 3.62
C GLY A 129 17.69 0.99 3.83
N SER A 130 18.47 0.64 2.82
CA SER A 130 19.49 -0.39 2.92
C SER A 130 20.76 0.14 3.59
N ILE A 131 21.22 -0.54 4.62
CA ILE A 131 22.47 -0.19 5.31
C ILE A 131 23.68 -0.42 4.40
N GLU A 132 23.60 -1.38 3.48
CA GLU A 132 24.70 -1.69 2.54
C GLU A 132 24.75 -0.74 1.33
N ASP A 133 23.60 -0.23 0.91
CA ASP A 133 23.53 0.71 -0.23
C ASP A 133 23.61 2.15 0.24
N ILE A 134 24.80 2.71 0.25
CA ILE A 134 25.07 4.11 0.59
C ILE A 134 25.20 4.99 -0.66
N THR A 135 24.86 4.48 -1.83
CA THR A 135 25.03 5.20 -3.11
C THR A 135 23.90 6.16 -3.41
N SER A 136 22.74 5.98 -2.77
CA SER A 136 21.57 6.81 -2.92
C SER A 136 21.14 7.42 -1.59
N GLY A 137 20.87 8.69 -1.63
CA GLY A 137 20.48 9.48 -0.47
C GLY A 137 21.35 10.71 -0.34
N SER A 138 20.77 11.77 0.21
CA SER A 138 21.46 12.98 0.60
C SER A 138 21.65 12.99 2.11
N ALA A 139 22.83 13.28 2.55
CA ALA A 139 23.12 13.53 3.95
C ALA A 139 22.56 14.92 4.36
#